data_0432fad86c0a331d33b9f8cda24c278e
#
_entry.id   0432fad86c0a331d33b9f8cda24c278e
#
_cell.length_a   1.000
_cell.length_b   1.000
_cell.length_c   1.000
_cell.angle_alpha   90.00
_cell.angle_beta   90.00
_cell.angle_gamma   90.00
#
_symmetry.space_group_name_H-M   'P 1'
#
loop_
_entity.id
_entity.type
_entity.pdbx_description
1 polymer ?
#
loop_
_entity_poly.entity_id
_entity_poly.type
_entity_poly.pdbx_seq_one_letter_code
_entity_poly.pdbx_strand_id
1 'polypeptide(L)'
;GAGPRFFVIRPEIAIFASGVSVYGSSERERWSFFNDINMKIAIVGASGAVGQEFLKILEERDLGIDSLLLFGSERSAGRTYKFRGEDITVKLLQHNDDFKGVDFALTSAGAGTSREFAETIPRQGAIMIDNSSAFRMDADVPLVVPEVNPGDAKDAPRRIIANPNCTTIQMVVALKAIEDLSHIRRVHVSTYQSASGAGAAAMDELVAQYAE
;
A
#
# COMPACT_ATOMS: atom_id res chain seq x y z
N GLY A 1 -32.82 -1.70 -2.54
CA GLY A 1 -31.86 -1.69 -3.61
C GLY A 1 -30.88 -0.57 -3.39
N ALA A 2 -29.67 -0.87 -2.91
CA ALA A 2 -28.59 0.11 -2.83
C ALA A 2 -28.07 0.33 -4.26
N GLY A 3 -28.19 1.56 -4.77
CA GLY A 3 -27.64 1.96 -6.07
C GLY A 3 -26.10 1.87 -6.06
N PRO A 4 -25.46 1.88 -7.24
CA PRO A 4 -24.02 1.76 -7.33
C PRO A 4 -23.38 2.94 -6.59
N ARG A 5 -22.62 2.63 -5.54
CA ARG A 5 -21.75 3.62 -4.89
C ARG A 5 -20.61 3.88 -5.86
N PHE A 6 -20.63 5.02 -6.52
CA PHE A 6 -19.47 5.52 -7.25
C PHE A 6 -18.39 5.87 -6.23
N PHE A 7 -17.44 4.96 -6.05
CA PHE A 7 -16.22 5.25 -5.31
C PHE A 7 -15.37 6.19 -6.15
N VAL A 8 -15.40 7.46 -5.81
CA VAL A 8 -14.36 8.38 -6.25
C VAL A 8 -13.13 8.00 -5.43
N ILE A 9 -12.20 7.26 -6.03
CA ILE A 9 -10.88 7.06 -5.43
C ILE A 9 -10.26 8.45 -5.36
N ARG A 10 -10.22 9.00 -4.15
CA ARG A 10 -9.61 10.31 -3.93
C ARG A 10 -8.09 10.11 -3.96
N PRO A 11 -7.33 11.00 -4.58
CA PRO A 11 -5.88 10.89 -4.72
C PRO A 11 -5.16 10.69 -3.38
N GLU A 12 -5.79 11.10 -2.29
CA GLU A 12 -5.25 11.01 -0.94
C GLU A 12 -5.10 9.56 -0.43
N ILE A 13 -5.86 8.61 -0.97
CA ILE A 13 -5.77 7.19 -0.57
C ILE A 13 -4.54 6.51 -1.19
N ALA A 14 -4.10 6.95 -2.35
CA ALA A 14 -2.91 6.45 -3.01
C ALA A 14 -1.59 6.90 -2.31
N ILE A 15 -1.61 7.99 -1.51
CA ILE A 15 -0.46 8.47 -0.72
C ILE A 15 0.00 7.45 0.35
N PHE A 16 -0.84 6.48 0.70
CA PHE A 16 -0.52 5.47 1.70
C PHE A 16 0.69 4.60 1.40
N ALA A 17 0.97 4.38 0.15
CA ALA A 17 2.01 3.44 -0.25
C ALA A 17 3.42 4.02 -0.25
N SER A 18 3.58 5.35 -0.25
CA SER A 18 4.89 5.98 -0.47
C SER A 18 5.66 6.36 0.80
N GLY A 19 5.01 6.47 1.95
CA GLY A 19 5.70 6.83 3.21
C GLY A 19 6.37 8.21 3.21
N VAL A 20 6.16 9.03 2.18
CA VAL A 20 6.79 10.35 2.04
C VAL A 20 5.82 11.44 2.48
N SER A 21 6.14 12.11 3.59
CA SER A 21 5.48 13.35 4.00
C SER A 21 6.10 14.52 3.26
N VAL A 22 5.39 15.11 2.30
CA VAL A 22 5.77 16.38 1.67
C VAL A 22 4.60 17.34 1.77
N TYR A 23 4.84 18.47 2.43
CA TYR A 23 4.13 19.74 2.57
C TYR A 23 3.52 20.10 3.93
N GLY A 24 4.06 21.23 4.45
CA GLY A 24 3.55 21.96 5.60
C GLY A 24 2.31 22.80 5.26
N SER A 25 1.18 22.30 5.59
CA SER A 25 -0.03 22.95 6.03
C SER A 25 -0.70 21.95 6.95
N SER A 26 -1.35 22.37 8.02
CA SER A 26 -1.76 21.50 9.11
C SER A 26 -2.40 20.21 8.58
N GLU A 27 -1.71 19.08 8.74
CA GLU A 27 -2.16 17.76 8.28
C GLU A 27 -3.57 17.45 8.77
N ARG A 28 -3.96 17.97 9.94
CA ARG A 28 -5.29 17.80 10.53
C ARG A 28 -6.44 18.32 9.67
N GLU A 29 -6.28 19.45 8.99
CA GLU A 29 -7.35 20.00 8.14
C GLU A 29 -7.53 19.21 6.85
N ARG A 30 -6.46 18.63 6.32
CA ARG A 30 -6.50 17.83 5.10
C ARG A 30 -7.23 16.50 5.26
N TRP A 31 -7.23 15.93 6.47
CA TRP A 31 -7.80 14.62 6.78
C TRP A 31 -9.19 14.69 7.41
N SER A 32 -9.67 15.87 7.81
CA SER A 32 -10.98 16.04 8.46
C SER A 32 -12.17 15.57 7.59
N PHE A 33 -12.01 15.54 6.26
CA PHE A 33 -13.04 15.02 5.34
C PHE A 33 -13.24 13.50 5.41
N PHE A 34 -12.33 12.76 6.04
CA PHE A 34 -12.42 11.30 6.14
C PHE A 34 -13.13 10.83 7.41
N ASN A 35 -13.36 11.72 8.38
CA ASN A 35 -13.98 11.36 9.65
C ASN A 35 -15.43 10.86 9.50
N ASP A 36 -16.09 11.15 8.39
CA ASP A 36 -17.45 10.69 8.09
C ASP A 36 -17.48 9.43 7.20
N ILE A 37 -16.32 8.86 6.84
CA ILE A 37 -16.21 7.67 5.98
C ILE A 37 -15.77 6.50 6.84
N ASN A 38 -16.69 5.61 7.16
CA ASN A 38 -16.41 4.35 7.83
C ASN A 38 -15.72 3.40 6.84
N MET A 39 -14.39 3.32 6.87
CA MET A 39 -13.61 2.43 5.99
C MET A 39 -13.19 1.16 6.69
N LYS A 40 -13.31 0.05 5.99
CA LYS A 40 -12.74 -1.23 6.40
C LYS A 40 -11.49 -1.52 5.60
N ILE A 41 -10.35 -1.61 6.29
CA ILE A 41 -9.04 -1.82 5.68
C ILE A 41 -8.53 -3.21 6.05
N ALA A 42 -7.88 -3.86 5.09
CA ALA A 42 -7.11 -5.07 5.31
C ALA A 42 -5.62 -4.82 5.03
N ILE A 43 -4.73 -5.40 5.86
CA ILE A 43 -3.28 -5.44 5.60
C ILE A 43 -2.89 -6.88 5.37
N VAL A 44 -2.37 -7.18 4.18
CA VAL A 44 -1.81 -8.49 3.81
C VAL A 44 -0.29 -8.42 3.91
N GLY A 45 0.29 -9.28 4.74
CA GLY A 45 1.70 -9.20 5.12
C GLY A 45 1.95 -8.30 6.34
N ALA A 46 0.99 -8.25 7.26
CA ALA A 46 1.00 -7.36 8.42
C ALA A 46 2.24 -7.52 9.32
N SER A 47 2.83 -8.71 9.40
CA SER A 47 4.01 -8.98 10.22
C SER A 47 5.34 -8.60 9.56
N GLY A 48 5.32 -8.19 8.29
CA GLY A 48 6.51 -7.71 7.57
C GLY A 48 6.85 -6.27 7.92
N ALA A 49 8.07 -5.82 7.58
CA ALA A 49 8.53 -4.46 7.86
C ALA A 49 7.56 -3.39 7.30
N VAL A 50 7.13 -3.52 6.05
CA VAL A 50 6.17 -2.59 5.42
C VAL A 50 4.79 -2.70 6.07
N GLY A 51 4.34 -3.92 6.44
CA GLY A 51 3.06 -4.12 7.12
C GLY A 51 3.01 -3.40 8.48
N GLN A 52 4.12 -3.38 9.21
CA GLN A 52 4.24 -2.63 10.47
C GLN A 52 4.24 -1.12 10.24
N GLU A 53 4.86 -0.63 9.17
CA GLU A 53 4.77 0.79 8.79
C GLU A 53 3.35 1.17 8.36
N PHE A 54 2.61 0.30 7.68
CA PHE A 54 1.19 0.54 7.40
C PHE A 54 0.40 0.72 8.69
N LEU A 55 0.56 -0.16 9.68
CA LEU A 55 -0.11 -0.03 10.97
C LEU A 55 0.18 1.32 11.62
N LYS A 56 1.45 1.69 11.70
CA LYS A 56 1.88 2.95 12.29
C LYS A 56 1.28 4.16 11.57
N ILE A 57 1.37 4.20 10.24
CA ILE A 57 0.84 5.32 9.43
C ILE A 57 -0.68 5.42 9.54
N LEU A 58 -1.40 4.28 9.55
CA LEU A 58 -2.84 4.24 9.71
C LEU A 58 -3.29 4.73 11.10
N GLU A 59 -2.45 4.50 12.14
CA GLU A 59 -2.71 4.99 13.49
C GLU A 59 -2.42 6.50 13.62
N GLU A 60 -1.34 6.97 13.00
CA GLU A 60 -0.94 8.38 13.00
C GLU A 60 -1.92 9.27 12.20
N ARG A 61 -2.52 8.72 11.15
CA ARG A 61 -3.44 9.44 10.28
C ARG A 61 -4.88 9.10 10.62
N ASP A 62 -5.67 10.12 10.96
CA ASP A 62 -7.10 9.95 11.23
C ASP A 62 -7.89 9.85 9.91
N LEU A 63 -8.04 8.62 9.41
CA LEU A 63 -8.61 8.33 8.10
C LEU A 63 -10.04 7.77 8.15
N GLY A 64 -10.73 7.88 9.28
CA GLY A 64 -12.08 7.33 9.44
C GLY A 64 -12.10 5.80 9.26
N ILE A 65 -11.08 5.10 9.77
CA ILE A 65 -11.03 3.63 9.75
C ILE A 65 -11.95 3.09 10.83
N ASP A 66 -12.99 2.37 10.41
CA ASP A 66 -13.94 1.69 11.28
C ASP A 66 -13.43 0.31 11.72
N SER A 67 -12.78 -0.40 10.82
CA SER A 67 -12.32 -1.76 11.06
C SER A 67 -11.01 -2.06 10.32
N LEU A 68 -10.09 -2.71 11.03
CA LEU A 68 -8.82 -3.17 10.48
C LEU A 68 -8.69 -4.69 10.58
N LEU A 69 -8.35 -5.33 9.47
CA LEU A 69 -8.06 -6.76 9.39
C LEU A 69 -6.59 -6.97 9.07
N LEU A 70 -5.96 -7.91 9.77
CA LEU A 70 -4.56 -8.26 9.53
C LEU A 70 -4.47 -9.69 9.01
N PHE A 71 -3.70 -9.87 7.92
CA PHE A 71 -3.47 -11.16 7.29
C PHE A 71 -1.98 -11.46 7.14
N GLY A 72 -1.65 -12.74 7.27
CA GLY A 72 -0.28 -13.20 7.12
C GLY A 72 -0.21 -14.69 6.80
N SER A 73 1.02 -15.21 6.67
CA SER A 73 1.29 -16.63 6.49
C SER A 73 1.08 -17.43 7.79
N GLU A 74 1.15 -18.76 7.71
CA GLU A 74 1.09 -19.65 8.88
C GLU A 74 2.07 -19.26 9.99
N ARG A 75 3.26 -18.77 9.64
CA ARG A 75 4.28 -18.33 10.60
C ARG A 75 3.87 -17.11 11.42
N SER A 76 2.95 -16.32 10.92
CA SER A 76 2.51 -15.06 11.54
C SER A 76 1.06 -15.08 12.02
N ALA A 77 0.27 -16.04 11.57
CA ALA A 77 -1.10 -16.22 12.04
C ALA A 77 -1.12 -16.42 13.55
N GLY A 78 -2.09 -15.79 14.23
CA GLY A 78 -2.22 -15.81 15.69
C GLY A 78 -1.37 -14.75 16.40
N ARG A 79 -0.42 -14.08 15.74
CA ARG A 79 0.27 -12.92 16.33
C ARG A 79 -0.70 -11.76 16.51
N THR A 80 -0.46 -10.95 17.52
CA THR A 80 -1.32 -9.81 17.84
C THR A 80 -0.53 -8.51 17.72
N TYR A 81 -1.14 -7.49 17.16
CA TYR A 81 -0.59 -6.14 17.06
C TYR A 81 -1.58 -5.13 17.60
N LYS A 82 -1.07 -4.08 18.24
CA LYS A 82 -1.91 -2.99 18.73
C LYS A 82 -2.22 -2.00 17.61
N PHE A 83 -3.49 -1.57 17.58
CA PHE A 83 -3.96 -0.49 16.73
C PHE A 83 -5.02 0.31 17.47
N ARG A 84 -4.80 1.59 17.66
CA ARG A 84 -5.68 2.49 18.43
C ARG A 84 -6.04 1.94 19.83
N GLY A 85 -5.07 1.27 20.45
CA GLY A 85 -5.23 0.69 21.79
C GLY A 85 -5.89 -0.70 21.84
N GLU A 86 -6.42 -1.20 20.73
CA GLU A 86 -7.01 -2.54 20.63
C GLU A 86 -6.00 -3.55 20.09
N ASP A 87 -6.13 -4.79 20.55
CA ASP A 87 -5.32 -5.91 20.08
C ASP A 87 -5.98 -6.58 18.87
N ILE A 88 -5.31 -6.52 17.72
CA ILE A 88 -5.80 -7.13 16.48
C ILE A 88 -4.96 -8.36 16.14
N THR A 89 -5.61 -9.49 16.02
CA THR A 89 -4.96 -10.77 15.71
C THR A 89 -4.78 -10.95 14.20
N VAL A 90 -3.59 -11.35 13.79
CA VAL A 90 -3.28 -11.72 12.40
C VAL A 90 -4.00 -13.01 12.04
N LYS A 91 -4.85 -12.98 11.04
CA LYS A 91 -5.50 -14.13 10.45
C LYS A 91 -4.59 -14.81 9.43
N LEU A 92 -4.77 -16.10 9.25
CA LEU A 92 -4.16 -16.80 8.13
C LEU A 92 -4.77 -16.32 6.82
N LEU A 93 -3.93 -15.92 5.87
CA LEU A 93 -4.38 -15.54 4.53
C LEU A 93 -4.84 -16.78 3.76
N GLN A 94 -6.10 -16.81 3.34
CA GLN A 94 -6.74 -17.94 2.67
C GLN A 94 -7.72 -17.49 1.61
N HIS A 95 -8.04 -18.37 0.65
CA HIS A 95 -9.10 -18.18 -0.33
C HIS A 95 -10.48 -18.43 0.30
N ASN A 96 -10.95 -17.45 1.04
CA ASN A 96 -12.23 -17.49 1.74
C ASN A 96 -12.98 -16.16 1.57
N ASP A 97 -13.98 -15.89 2.38
CA ASP A 97 -14.82 -14.70 2.31
C ASP A 97 -14.39 -13.55 3.24
N ASP A 98 -13.19 -13.59 3.78
CA ASP A 98 -12.70 -12.61 4.78
C ASP A 98 -12.58 -11.16 4.23
N PHE A 99 -12.49 -11.00 2.92
CA PHE A 99 -12.43 -9.69 2.28
C PHE A 99 -13.79 -9.07 1.95
N LYS A 100 -14.89 -9.76 2.27
CA LYS A 100 -16.24 -9.19 2.08
C LYS A 100 -16.43 -7.92 2.92
N GLY A 101 -16.83 -6.86 2.23
CA GLY A 101 -17.02 -5.55 2.83
C GLY A 101 -15.74 -4.82 3.19
N VAL A 102 -14.57 -5.33 2.83
CA VAL A 102 -13.31 -4.59 2.86
C VAL A 102 -13.30 -3.58 1.71
N ASP A 103 -12.97 -2.33 2.01
CA ASP A 103 -12.87 -1.28 1.01
C ASP A 103 -11.50 -1.31 0.32
N PHE A 104 -10.42 -1.40 1.12
CA PHE A 104 -9.05 -1.43 0.63
C PHE A 104 -8.24 -2.55 1.28
N ALA A 105 -7.47 -3.26 0.46
CA ALA A 105 -6.49 -4.23 0.90
C ALA A 105 -5.08 -3.75 0.55
N LEU A 106 -4.30 -3.37 1.56
CA LEU A 106 -2.90 -2.99 1.42
C LEU A 106 -2.05 -4.26 1.42
N THR A 107 -1.43 -4.61 0.29
CA THR A 107 -0.71 -5.86 0.14
C THR A 107 0.79 -5.65 0.07
N SER A 108 1.53 -6.29 0.97
CA SER A 108 2.99 -6.29 1.04
C SER A 108 3.52 -7.63 1.54
N ALA A 109 3.15 -8.71 0.83
CA ALA A 109 3.50 -10.09 1.17
C ALA A 109 4.35 -10.79 0.08
N GLY A 110 4.91 -9.99 -0.84
CA GLY A 110 5.70 -10.46 -1.96
C GLY A 110 4.88 -10.76 -3.22
N ALA A 111 5.54 -10.76 -4.38
CA ALA A 111 4.88 -10.85 -5.68
C ALA A 111 4.11 -12.18 -5.89
N GLY A 112 4.61 -13.28 -5.34
CA GLY A 112 3.92 -14.58 -5.40
C GLY A 112 2.55 -14.52 -4.75
N THR A 113 2.49 -14.08 -3.49
CA THR A 113 1.24 -13.91 -2.74
C THR A 113 0.31 -12.91 -3.41
N SER A 114 0.84 -11.79 -3.91
CA SER A 114 0.02 -10.80 -4.62
C SER A 114 -0.66 -11.39 -5.86
N ARG A 115 0.07 -12.18 -6.66
CA ARG A 115 -0.51 -12.87 -7.83
C ARG A 115 -1.53 -13.93 -7.44
N GLU A 116 -1.26 -14.71 -6.40
CA GLU A 116 -2.15 -15.76 -5.90
C GLU A 116 -3.51 -15.20 -5.46
N PHE A 117 -3.51 -14.05 -4.78
CA PHE A 117 -4.72 -13.42 -4.25
C PHE A 117 -5.33 -12.32 -5.13
N ALA A 118 -4.77 -12.10 -6.33
CA ALA A 118 -5.19 -11.06 -7.27
C ALA A 118 -6.65 -11.13 -7.72
N GLU A 119 -7.25 -12.30 -7.69
CA GLU A 119 -8.67 -12.48 -7.99
C GLU A 119 -9.53 -12.54 -6.72
N THR A 120 -9.01 -13.17 -5.66
CA THR A 120 -9.76 -13.40 -4.42
C THR A 120 -10.14 -12.08 -3.74
N ILE A 121 -9.19 -11.15 -3.64
CA ILE A 121 -9.41 -9.87 -2.97
C ILE A 121 -10.38 -8.97 -3.78
N PRO A 122 -10.11 -8.66 -5.05
CA PRO A 122 -10.99 -7.78 -5.83
C PRO A 122 -12.40 -8.34 -6.07
N ARG A 123 -12.53 -9.66 -6.24
CA ARG A 123 -13.83 -10.31 -6.44
C ARG A 123 -14.79 -10.08 -5.27
N GLN A 124 -14.29 -9.87 -4.06
CA GLN A 124 -15.09 -9.59 -2.87
C GLN A 124 -15.43 -8.11 -2.68
N GLY A 125 -14.98 -7.26 -3.61
CA GLY A 125 -15.31 -5.83 -3.64
C GLY A 125 -14.20 -4.90 -3.17
N ALA A 126 -13.11 -5.42 -2.59
CA ALA A 126 -11.98 -4.60 -2.16
C ALA A 126 -11.18 -4.05 -3.35
N ILE A 127 -10.57 -2.88 -3.17
CA ILE A 127 -9.49 -2.41 -4.04
C ILE A 127 -8.18 -2.86 -3.44
N MET A 128 -7.41 -3.64 -4.20
CA MET A 128 -6.09 -4.12 -3.80
C MET A 128 -5.04 -3.08 -4.16
N ILE A 129 -4.33 -2.55 -3.17
CA ILE A 129 -3.17 -1.67 -3.36
C ILE A 129 -1.92 -2.50 -3.13
N ASP A 130 -1.24 -2.84 -4.21
CA ASP A 130 -0.13 -3.79 -4.18
C ASP A 130 1.24 -3.11 -4.15
N ASN A 131 1.99 -3.35 -3.08
CA ASN A 131 3.35 -2.84 -2.89
C ASN A 131 4.43 -3.78 -3.47
N SER A 132 4.05 -4.91 -4.04
CA SER A 132 4.99 -5.83 -4.68
C SER A 132 5.32 -5.44 -6.12
N SER A 133 6.19 -6.20 -6.75
CA SER A 133 6.49 -6.02 -8.18
C SER A 133 5.52 -6.77 -9.11
N ALA A 134 4.48 -7.42 -8.57
CA ALA A 134 3.67 -8.38 -9.31
C ALA A 134 2.98 -7.79 -10.54
N PHE A 135 2.45 -6.57 -10.41
CA PHE A 135 1.56 -5.96 -11.41
C PHE A 135 2.09 -4.68 -12.05
N ARG A 136 3.33 -4.27 -11.71
CA ARG A 136 3.89 -2.98 -12.16
C ARG A 136 3.99 -2.84 -13.68
N MET A 137 4.06 -3.96 -14.40
CA MET A 137 4.17 -3.99 -15.87
C MET A 137 2.91 -4.48 -16.57
N ASP A 138 1.84 -4.75 -15.81
CA ASP A 138 0.57 -5.20 -16.38
C ASP A 138 -0.19 -3.99 -16.94
N ALA A 139 -0.55 -4.04 -18.23
CA ALA A 139 -1.16 -2.91 -18.93
C ALA A 139 -2.57 -2.54 -18.40
N ASP A 140 -3.23 -3.48 -17.73
CA ASP A 140 -4.55 -3.33 -17.14
C ASP A 140 -4.53 -3.06 -15.62
N VAL A 141 -3.34 -2.71 -15.10
CA VAL A 141 -3.14 -2.30 -13.70
C VAL A 141 -2.42 -0.96 -13.65
N PRO A 142 -3.05 0.10 -13.13
CA PRO A 142 -2.41 1.40 -13.04
C PRO A 142 -1.24 1.36 -12.05
N LEU A 143 -0.10 1.90 -12.48
CA LEU A 143 1.08 2.12 -11.66
C LEU A 143 1.05 3.56 -11.16
N VAL A 144 0.78 3.77 -9.85
CA VAL A 144 0.40 5.08 -9.34
C VAL A 144 1.42 5.60 -8.33
N VAL A 145 1.82 6.87 -8.56
CA VAL A 145 2.46 7.72 -7.56
C VAL A 145 1.53 8.94 -7.37
N PRO A 146 0.90 9.09 -6.20
CA PRO A 146 -0.15 10.09 -6.01
C PRO A 146 0.23 11.52 -6.33
N GLU A 147 1.49 11.89 -6.05
CA GLU A 147 2.03 13.22 -6.32
C GLU A 147 2.31 13.45 -7.82
N VAL A 148 2.28 12.37 -8.62
CA VAL A 148 2.65 12.42 -10.06
C VAL A 148 1.44 12.19 -10.95
N ASN A 149 0.71 11.08 -10.71
CA ASN A 149 -0.38 10.63 -11.57
C ASN A 149 -1.60 10.10 -10.78
N PRO A 150 -2.15 10.87 -9.81
CA PRO A 150 -3.26 10.39 -8.96
C PRO A 150 -4.52 10.04 -9.77
N GLY A 151 -4.67 10.65 -10.94
CA GLY A 151 -5.82 10.41 -11.83
C GLY A 151 -5.93 8.96 -12.29
N ASP A 152 -4.80 8.30 -12.50
CA ASP A 152 -4.73 6.93 -13.03
C ASP A 152 -5.34 5.89 -12.06
N ALA A 153 -5.35 6.20 -10.76
CA ALA A 153 -5.98 5.34 -9.75
C ALA A 153 -7.50 5.15 -9.98
N LYS A 154 -8.15 6.03 -10.74
CA LYS A 154 -9.58 5.95 -11.06
C LYS A 154 -9.88 4.88 -12.11
N ASP A 155 -8.90 4.54 -12.93
CA ASP A 155 -9.00 3.53 -13.97
C ASP A 155 -8.24 2.27 -13.56
N ALA A 156 -8.85 1.49 -12.68
CA ALA A 156 -8.31 0.23 -12.19
C ALA A 156 -9.30 -0.92 -12.52
N PRO A 157 -9.33 -1.39 -13.78
CA PRO A 157 -10.34 -2.35 -14.25
C PRO A 157 -10.28 -3.69 -13.48
N ARG A 158 -9.11 -4.08 -13.00
CA ARG A 158 -8.93 -5.25 -12.14
C ARG A 158 -9.15 -4.98 -10.66
N ARG A 159 -9.49 -3.73 -10.27
CA ARG A 159 -9.52 -3.27 -8.89
C ARG A 159 -8.19 -3.49 -8.16
N ILE A 160 -7.09 -3.45 -8.90
CA ILE A 160 -5.71 -3.53 -8.40
C ILE A 160 -5.02 -2.23 -8.81
N ILE A 161 -4.31 -1.63 -7.85
CA ILE A 161 -3.44 -0.47 -8.06
C ILE A 161 -2.03 -0.92 -7.66
N ALA A 162 -1.08 -0.79 -8.57
CA ALA A 162 0.31 -1.10 -8.30
C ALA A 162 1.05 0.11 -7.73
N ASN A 163 1.81 -0.12 -6.67
CA ASN A 163 2.72 0.86 -6.09
C ASN A 163 4.14 0.62 -6.67
N PRO A 164 4.82 1.67 -7.18
CA PRO A 164 6.16 1.52 -7.73
C PRO A 164 7.22 1.11 -6.70
N ASN A 165 8.44 0.89 -7.17
CA ASN A 165 9.59 0.70 -6.30
C ASN A 165 9.85 1.96 -5.45
N CYS A 166 10.23 1.77 -4.20
CA CYS A 166 10.40 2.85 -3.21
C CYS A 166 11.40 3.92 -3.67
N THR A 167 12.53 3.55 -4.28
CA THR A 167 13.51 4.52 -4.79
C THR A 167 12.99 5.23 -6.03
N THR A 168 12.17 4.56 -6.85
CA THR A 168 11.52 5.17 -8.01
C THR A 168 10.50 6.23 -7.57
N ILE A 169 9.69 5.95 -6.55
CA ILE A 169 8.69 6.92 -6.04
C ILE A 169 9.38 8.22 -5.64
N GLN A 170 10.41 8.15 -4.79
CA GLN A 170 11.15 9.33 -4.34
C GLN A 170 11.73 10.14 -5.52
N MET A 171 12.29 9.44 -6.49
CA MET A 171 12.87 10.07 -7.68
C MET A 171 11.81 10.77 -8.53
N VAL A 172 10.70 10.11 -8.86
CA VAL A 172 9.70 10.69 -9.77
C VAL A 172 8.93 11.84 -9.14
N VAL A 173 8.75 11.87 -7.83
CA VAL A 173 8.18 13.02 -7.12
C VAL A 173 9.06 14.26 -7.29
N ALA A 174 10.40 14.12 -7.13
CA ALA A 174 11.32 15.21 -7.36
C ALA A 174 11.38 15.63 -8.85
N LEU A 175 11.40 14.65 -9.76
CA LEU A 175 11.41 14.89 -11.20
C LEU A 175 10.14 15.58 -11.69
N LYS A 176 8.98 15.26 -11.10
CA LYS A 176 7.70 15.89 -11.48
C LYS A 176 7.74 17.39 -11.28
N ALA A 177 8.30 17.87 -10.18
CA ALA A 177 8.45 19.30 -9.95
C ALA A 177 9.36 20.00 -11.00
N ILE A 178 10.36 19.29 -11.50
CA ILE A 178 11.23 19.79 -12.57
C ILE A 178 10.51 19.75 -13.92
N GLU A 179 9.82 18.64 -14.23
CA GLU A 179 9.07 18.46 -15.47
C GLU A 179 7.99 19.52 -15.65
N ASP A 180 7.33 19.94 -14.55
CA ASP A 180 6.32 21.00 -14.59
C ASP A 180 6.87 22.38 -14.93
N LEU A 181 8.17 22.59 -14.69
CA LEU A 181 8.86 23.83 -15.01
C LEU A 181 9.59 23.77 -16.35
N SER A 182 10.14 22.62 -16.70
CA SER A 182 10.96 22.43 -17.90
C SER A 182 11.02 20.96 -18.28
N HIS A 183 10.68 20.65 -19.53
CA HIS A 183 10.64 19.27 -20.02
C HIS A 183 11.99 18.53 -19.86
N ILE A 184 11.94 17.41 -19.18
CA ILE A 184 13.10 16.53 -18.92
C ILE A 184 13.36 15.67 -20.15
N ARG A 185 14.53 15.81 -20.78
CA ARG A 185 14.90 15.01 -21.95
C ARG A 185 15.64 13.71 -21.61
N ARG A 186 16.34 13.70 -20.49
CA ARG A 186 17.13 12.54 -20.07
C ARG A 186 17.38 12.56 -18.57
N VAL A 187 17.32 11.38 -17.96
CA VAL A 187 17.68 11.16 -16.56
C VAL A 187 18.82 10.13 -16.50
N HIS A 188 19.90 10.48 -15.77
CA HIS A 188 20.92 9.52 -15.36
C HIS A 188 20.82 9.37 -13.86
N VAL A 189 20.65 8.14 -13.39
CA VAL A 189 20.44 7.86 -11.98
C VAL A 189 21.34 6.72 -11.52
N SER A 190 21.89 6.86 -10.31
CA SER A 190 22.54 5.79 -9.56
C SER A 190 21.88 5.71 -8.20
N THR A 191 21.53 4.49 -7.78
CA THR A 191 20.78 4.28 -6.53
C THR A 191 21.53 3.33 -5.60
N TYR A 192 21.38 3.59 -4.31
CA TYR A 192 21.73 2.66 -3.23
C TYR A 192 20.44 2.24 -2.54
N GLN A 193 20.23 0.93 -2.44
CA GLN A 193 19.00 0.39 -1.90
C GLN A 193 19.26 -0.48 -0.67
N SER A 194 18.42 -0.33 0.34
CA SER A 194 18.50 -1.15 1.56
C SER A 194 18.16 -2.62 1.27
N ALA A 195 18.88 -3.54 1.89
CA ALA A 195 18.58 -4.97 1.84
C ALA A 195 17.19 -5.30 2.37
N SER A 196 16.65 -4.47 3.29
CA SER A 196 15.29 -4.66 3.85
C SER A 196 14.19 -4.63 2.80
N GLY A 197 14.40 -3.94 1.66
CA GLY A 197 13.46 -3.93 0.53
C GLY A 197 13.28 -5.29 -0.15
N ALA A 198 14.27 -6.18 -0.03
CA ALA A 198 14.21 -7.56 -0.54
C ALA A 198 13.69 -8.57 0.51
N GLY A 199 13.34 -8.10 1.72
CA GLY A 199 12.74 -8.90 2.78
C GLY A 199 13.74 -9.46 3.79
N ALA A 200 13.23 -10.23 4.75
CA ALA A 200 14.00 -10.74 5.88
C ALA A 200 15.20 -11.60 5.46
N ALA A 201 15.02 -12.46 4.46
CA ALA A 201 16.09 -13.34 3.97
C ALA A 201 17.32 -12.56 3.49
N ALA A 202 17.12 -11.44 2.80
CA ALA A 202 18.23 -10.60 2.33
C ALA A 202 18.92 -9.84 3.49
N MET A 203 18.16 -9.49 4.52
CA MET A 203 18.76 -8.91 5.74
C MET A 203 19.58 -9.93 6.51
N ASP A 204 19.07 -11.16 6.65
CA ASP A 204 19.79 -12.26 7.31
C ASP A 204 21.07 -12.62 6.54
N GLU A 205 21.01 -12.68 5.20
CA GLU A 205 22.15 -12.90 4.34
C GLU A 205 23.21 -11.80 4.51
N LEU A 206 22.78 -10.53 4.52
CA LEU A 206 23.69 -9.40 4.72
C LEU A 206 24.40 -9.49 6.07
N VAL A 207 23.68 -9.82 7.15
CA VAL A 207 24.26 -9.99 8.49
C VAL A 207 25.26 -11.14 8.49
N ALA A 208 24.94 -12.27 7.86
CA ALA A 208 25.85 -13.42 7.75
C ALA A 208 27.15 -13.07 7.01
N GLN A 209 27.05 -12.34 5.89
CA GLN A 209 28.21 -11.90 5.12
C GLN A 209 29.10 -10.90 5.85
N TYR A 210 28.55 -10.10 6.78
CA TYR A 210 29.36 -9.21 7.62
C TYR A 210 30.06 -9.93 8.78
N ALA A 211 29.65 -11.14 9.12
CA ALA A 211 30.23 -11.94 10.19
C ALA A 211 31.43 -12.80 9.74
N GLU A 212 31.67 -12.91 8.44
CA GLU A 212 32.84 -13.57 7.83
C GLU A 212 34.02 -12.58 7.69
#